data_9258ab524499bc49f8f822b948bdba8d
#
_entry.id   9258ab524499bc49f8f822b948bdba8d
#
_cell.length_a   1.000
_cell.length_b   1.000
_cell.length_c   1.000
_cell.angle_alpha   90.00
_cell.angle_beta   90.00
_cell.angle_gamma   90.00
#
_symmetry.space_group_name_H-M   'P 1'
#
loop_
_entity.id
_entity.type
_entity.pdbx_description
1 polymer ?
#
loop_
_entity_poly.entity_id
_entity_poly.type
_entity_poly.pdbx_seq_one_letter_code
_entity_poly.pdbx_strand_id
1 'polypeptide(L)'
;MVSSQEVRWFLEGGVDRHPELRRWVEDGSADPKWIGRLGGKPDAYLIIPGSADMGIKWREGQLQIKGLESSMGTQKFDGSHEGKVERWIKWSYEGKTIEDAFGHWFNTTKGAPKIVEVHKTRCLRKVRISPFAPKPIEVDAKTPIDRGGALEVTDLRVGAQAFTSVAFEAFPTDSGMHNDFTVFVNGFLEKLSGVKLTDANSMSYPAWLQSLG
;
A
#
# COMPACT_ATOMS: atom_id res chain seq x y z
N MET A 1 11.65 -12.73 -4.11
CA MET A 1 10.24 -12.94 -3.74
C MET A 1 10.07 -12.49 -2.30
N VAL A 2 9.11 -11.63 -2.04
CA VAL A 2 8.81 -11.11 -0.68
C VAL A 2 7.34 -11.30 -0.44
N SER A 3 6.98 -11.85 0.73
CA SER A 3 5.59 -11.97 1.18
C SER A 3 5.29 -10.91 2.24
N SER A 4 4.08 -10.35 2.20
CA SER A 4 3.60 -9.36 3.16
C SER A 4 2.15 -9.62 3.55
N GLN A 5 1.79 -9.22 4.78
CA GLN A 5 0.41 -9.10 5.24
C GLN A 5 0.04 -7.63 5.22
N GLU A 6 -1.12 -7.29 4.64
CA GLU A 6 -1.52 -5.91 4.38
C GLU A 6 -2.97 -5.68 4.76
N VAL A 7 -3.28 -4.43 5.16
CA VAL A 7 -4.61 -3.85 5.15
C VAL A 7 -4.52 -2.47 4.53
N ARG A 8 -5.49 -2.08 3.71
CA ARG A 8 -5.48 -0.78 3.03
C ARG A 8 -6.88 -0.21 2.91
N TRP A 9 -6.96 1.11 3.04
CA TRP A 9 -8.16 1.90 2.83
C TRP A 9 -7.90 2.98 1.79
N PHE A 10 -8.94 3.33 1.04
CA PHE A 10 -8.96 4.44 0.10
C PHE A 10 -10.08 5.40 0.45
N LEU A 11 -9.75 6.67 0.54
CA LEU A 11 -10.67 7.75 0.85
C LEU A 11 -10.71 8.72 -0.33
N GLU A 12 -11.89 9.26 -0.62
CA GLU A 12 -12.03 10.27 -1.64
C GLU A 12 -11.39 11.59 -1.22
N GLY A 13 -10.77 12.27 -2.17
CA GLY A 13 -10.02 13.50 -1.95
C GLY A 13 -8.57 13.27 -1.57
N GLY A 14 -7.73 14.25 -1.89
CA GLY A 14 -6.31 14.23 -1.53
C GLY A 14 -6.09 14.45 -0.04
N VAL A 15 -4.86 14.25 0.41
CA VAL A 15 -4.47 14.34 1.83
C VAL A 15 -4.82 15.68 2.49
N ASP A 16 -4.92 16.76 1.71
CA ASP A 16 -5.35 18.06 2.23
C ASP A 16 -6.82 18.11 2.66
N ARG A 17 -7.65 17.16 2.19
CA ARG A 17 -9.03 16.96 2.68
C ARG A 17 -9.11 16.11 3.94
N HIS A 18 -8.00 15.52 4.35
CA HIS A 18 -7.86 14.66 5.52
C HIS A 18 -6.70 15.14 6.42
N PRO A 19 -6.75 16.39 6.93
CA PRO A 19 -5.65 16.98 7.70
C PRO A 19 -5.34 16.20 8.99
N GLU A 20 -6.30 15.45 9.52
CA GLU A 20 -6.13 14.55 10.65
C GLU A 20 -5.23 13.36 10.30
N LEU A 21 -5.33 12.78 9.11
CA LEU A 21 -4.43 11.71 8.66
C LEU A 21 -3.01 12.22 8.49
N ARG A 22 -2.87 13.44 7.95
CA ARG A 22 -1.57 14.06 7.80
C ARG A 22 -0.92 14.29 9.16
N ARG A 23 -1.63 14.92 10.10
CA ARG A 23 -1.13 15.14 11.46
C ARG A 23 -0.78 13.83 12.15
N TRP A 24 -1.66 12.83 12.05
CA TRP A 24 -1.46 11.53 12.68
C TRP A 24 -0.21 10.80 12.18
N VAL A 25 0.03 10.78 10.86
CA VAL A 25 1.21 10.10 10.31
C VAL A 25 2.50 10.87 10.60
N GLU A 26 2.42 12.19 10.75
CA GLU A 26 3.56 13.06 11.07
C GLU A 26 3.84 13.09 12.58
N ASP A 27 2.83 12.86 13.43
CA ASP A 27 2.94 12.96 14.89
C ASP A 27 3.85 11.85 15.46
N GLY A 28 4.81 12.28 16.29
CA GLY A 28 5.79 11.38 16.91
C GLY A 28 6.84 10.83 15.95
N SER A 29 6.84 11.20 14.68
CA SER A 29 7.93 10.90 13.76
C SER A 29 9.07 11.91 13.96
N ALA A 30 10.29 11.42 14.14
CA ALA A 30 11.47 12.30 14.31
C ALA A 30 11.76 13.14 13.05
N ASP A 31 11.34 12.67 11.87
CA ASP A 31 11.55 13.34 10.58
C ASP A 31 10.49 12.86 9.56
N PRO A 32 9.25 13.38 9.65
CA PRO A 32 8.18 12.99 8.72
C PRO A 32 8.52 13.49 7.32
N LYS A 33 8.87 12.59 6.44
CA LYS A 33 9.17 12.90 5.04
C LYS A 33 8.08 12.44 4.12
N TRP A 34 7.46 13.39 3.42
CA TRP A 34 6.63 13.08 2.27
C TRP A 34 7.53 12.83 1.06
N ILE A 35 7.60 11.56 0.63
CA ILE A 35 8.44 11.11 -0.47
C ILE A 35 7.55 10.95 -1.71
N GLY A 36 8.00 11.53 -2.82
CA GLY A 36 7.27 11.60 -4.07
C GLY A 36 7.02 13.06 -4.44
N ARG A 37 6.89 13.35 -5.71
CA ARG A 37 6.55 14.69 -6.21
C ARG A 37 5.28 14.60 -7.04
N LEU A 38 4.35 15.48 -6.80
CA LEU A 38 3.38 15.86 -7.81
C LEU A 38 4.19 16.34 -9.02
N GLY A 39 4.22 15.56 -10.12
CA GLY A 39 5.07 15.82 -11.29
C GLY A 39 6.29 14.91 -11.43
N GLY A 40 6.56 13.98 -10.50
CA GLY A 40 7.44 12.85 -10.73
C GLY A 40 6.82 11.84 -11.71
N LYS A 41 7.63 10.88 -12.20
CA LYS A 41 7.11 9.81 -13.05
C LYS A 41 6.02 9.02 -12.29
N PRO A 42 4.82 8.84 -12.86
CA PRO A 42 3.77 8.04 -12.23
C PRO A 42 4.15 6.56 -12.18
N ASP A 43 3.53 5.84 -11.26
CA ASP A 43 3.45 4.38 -11.36
C ASP A 43 2.43 4.05 -12.46
N ALA A 44 2.82 3.28 -13.48
CA ALA A 44 1.91 2.78 -14.51
C ALA A 44 1.37 1.41 -14.11
N TYR A 45 0.06 1.32 -13.89
CA TYR A 45 -0.63 0.09 -13.51
C TYR A 45 -1.34 -0.52 -14.70
N LEU A 46 -1.14 -1.82 -14.87
CA LEU A 46 -1.90 -2.63 -15.79
C LEU A 46 -3.18 -3.10 -15.12
N ILE A 47 -4.33 -2.74 -15.69
CA ILE A 47 -5.62 -3.23 -15.21
C ILE A 47 -5.97 -4.53 -15.92
N ILE A 48 -6.12 -5.59 -15.15
CA ILE A 48 -6.62 -6.87 -15.64
C ILE A 48 -8.12 -6.92 -15.32
N PRO A 49 -9.01 -6.79 -16.31
CA PRO A 49 -10.45 -6.75 -16.06
C PRO A 49 -10.92 -7.97 -15.26
N GLY A 50 -11.68 -7.72 -14.19
CA GLY A 50 -12.23 -8.76 -13.34
C GLY A 50 -11.24 -9.42 -12.36
N SER A 51 -9.97 -9.02 -12.33
CA SER A 51 -8.97 -9.57 -11.39
C SER A 51 -8.62 -8.55 -10.31
N ALA A 52 -9.07 -8.80 -9.08
CA ALA A 52 -8.69 -8.03 -7.89
C ALA A 52 -7.52 -8.66 -7.11
N ASP A 53 -7.06 -9.82 -7.54
CA ASP A 53 -6.06 -10.68 -6.90
C ASP A 53 -4.67 -10.59 -7.52
N MET A 54 -4.52 -9.78 -8.58
CA MET A 54 -3.23 -9.54 -9.23
C MET A 54 -3.03 -8.05 -9.51
N GLY A 55 -1.91 -7.51 -9.05
CA GLY A 55 -1.45 -6.16 -9.35
C GLY A 55 -0.16 -6.19 -10.17
N ILE A 56 -0.17 -5.53 -11.32
CA ILE A 56 1.01 -5.38 -12.18
C ILE A 56 1.29 -3.90 -12.33
N LYS A 57 2.52 -3.48 -12.05
CA LYS A 57 2.92 -2.09 -12.23
C LYS A 57 4.33 -1.96 -12.76
N TRP A 58 4.52 -0.91 -13.52
CA TRP A 58 5.81 -0.40 -13.94
C TRP A 58 6.19 0.83 -13.13
N ARG A 59 7.39 0.83 -12.58
CA ARG A 59 7.89 1.95 -11.78
C ARG A 59 9.41 2.05 -11.91
N GLU A 60 9.91 3.20 -12.35
CA GLU A 60 11.36 3.53 -12.35
C GLU A 60 12.25 2.42 -12.96
N GLY A 61 11.82 1.83 -14.09
CA GLY A 61 12.57 0.76 -14.77
C GLY A 61 12.36 -0.64 -14.18
N GLN A 62 11.45 -0.79 -13.22
CA GLN A 62 11.12 -2.09 -12.61
C GLN A 62 9.68 -2.52 -12.92
N LEU A 63 9.53 -3.76 -13.35
CA LEU A 63 8.24 -4.44 -13.36
C LEU A 63 8.01 -5.08 -11.99
N GLN A 64 6.91 -4.74 -11.35
CA GLN A 64 6.49 -5.31 -10.08
C GLN A 64 5.16 -6.02 -10.24
N ILE A 65 5.11 -7.27 -9.82
CA ILE A 65 3.91 -8.10 -9.83
C ILE A 65 3.60 -8.45 -8.37
N LYS A 66 2.35 -8.22 -7.95
CA LYS A 66 1.82 -8.71 -6.68
C LYS A 66 0.69 -9.69 -6.97
N GLY A 67 0.73 -10.88 -6.39
CA GLY A 67 -0.36 -11.85 -6.40
C GLY A 67 -0.93 -12.04 -5.00
N LEU A 68 -2.25 -12.11 -4.89
CA LEU A 68 -2.95 -12.43 -3.66
C LEU A 68 -2.67 -13.89 -3.30
N GLU A 69 -2.07 -14.11 -2.14
CA GLU A 69 -1.84 -15.45 -1.60
C GLU A 69 -3.09 -15.96 -0.86
N SER A 70 -3.63 -15.12 0.02
CA SER A 70 -4.85 -15.44 0.75
C SER A 70 -5.53 -14.18 1.30
N SER A 71 -6.86 -14.26 1.46
CA SER A 71 -7.64 -13.27 2.20
C SER A 71 -7.94 -13.79 3.60
N MET A 72 -7.72 -12.95 4.60
CA MET A 72 -8.04 -13.24 6.00
C MET A 72 -9.38 -12.61 6.42
N GLY A 73 -10.10 -12.03 5.46
CA GLY A 73 -11.39 -11.37 5.66
C GLY A 73 -11.27 -10.01 6.37
N THR A 74 -12.43 -9.46 6.72
CA THR A 74 -12.53 -8.20 7.45
C THR A 74 -12.18 -8.41 8.92
N GLN A 75 -11.29 -7.58 9.43
CA GLN A 75 -10.87 -7.58 10.83
C GLN A 75 -11.19 -6.24 11.49
N LYS A 76 -11.45 -6.29 12.80
CA LYS A 76 -11.63 -5.11 13.64
C LYS A 76 -10.31 -4.75 14.30
N PHE A 77 -10.00 -3.46 14.28
CA PHE A 77 -8.83 -2.87 14.88
C PHE A 77 -9.24 -1.82 15.90
N ASP A 78 -8.55 -1.76 17.05
CA ASP A 78 -8.74 -0.81 18.15
C ASP A 78 -10.19 -0.61 18.61
N GLY A 79 -11.10 -1.51 18.22
CA GLY A 79 -12.54 -1.43 18.52
C GLY A 79 -13.35 -0.50 17.63
N SER A 80 -12.73 0.32 16.77
CA SER A 80 -13.42 1.35 15.97
C SER A 80 -13.18 1.27 14.47
N HIS A 81 -12.04 0.71 14.03
CA HIS A 81 -11.67 0.61 12.64
C HIS A 81 -11.88 -0.82 12.12
N GLU A 82 -12.20 -0.96 10.82
CA GLU A 82 -12.41 -2.26 10.18
C GLU A 82 -11.73 -2.27 8.81
N GLY A 83 -11.09 -3.40 8.46
CA GLY A 83 -10.46 -3.52 7.15
C GLY A 83 -10.19 -4.95 6.72
N LYS A 84 -10.07 -5.14 5.41
CA LYS A 84 -9.77 -6.43 4.78
C LYS A 84 -8.28 -6.70 4.88
N VAL A 85 -7.93 -7.76 5.59
CA VAL A 85 -6.55 -8.19 5.74
C VAL A 85 -6.23 -9.25 4.70
N GLU A 86 -5.15 -9.05 3.99
CA GLU A 86 -4.74 -9.87 2.85
C GLU A 86 -3.26 -10.22 2.95
N ARG A 87 -2.88 -11.38 2.42
CA ARG A 87 -1.49 -11.76 2.22
C ARG A 87 -1.14 -11.69 0.75
N TRP A 88 0.00 -11.09 0.47
CA TRP A 88 0.46 -10.83 -0.88
C TRP A 88 1.88 -11.34 -1.09
N ILE A 89 2.15 -11.89 -2.27
CA ILE A 89 3.49 -12.23 -2.72
C ILE A 89 3.90 -11.23 -3.80
N LYS A 90 5.12 -10.70 -3.67
CA LYS A 90 5.68 -9.71 -4.60
C LYS A 90 6.89 -10.27 -5.34
N TRP A 91 6.89 -10.08 -6.64
CA TRP A 91 8.04 -10.26 -7.53
C TRP A 91 8.44 -8.92 -8.12
N SER A 92 9.75 -8.71 -8.28
CA SER A 92 10.31 -7.53 -8.94
C SER A 92 11.33 -7.97 -9.97
N TYR A 93 11.26 -7.38 -11.15
CA TYR A 93 12.15 -7.64 -12.28
C TYR A 93 12.73 -6.33 -12.76
N GLU A 94 14.03 -6.32 -13.04
CA GLU A 94 14.76 -5.19 -13.59
C GLU A 94 15.23 -5.53 -15.00
N GLY A 95 15.25 -4.55 -15.91
CA GLY A 95 15.86 -4.68 -17.23
C GLY A 95 15.13 -3.94 -18.35
N LYS A 96 15.92 -3.43 -19.30
CA LYS A 96 15.41 -2.76 -20.52
C LYS A 96 14.53 -3.67 -21.39
N THR A 97 14.86 -4.95 -21.45
CA THR A 97 14.07 -5.98 -22.17
C THR A 97 12.63 -6.09 -21.70
N ILE A 98 12.32 -5.70 -20.47
CA ILE A 98 10.95 -5.74 -19.94
C ILE A 98 10.14 -4.57 -20.49
N GLU A 99 10.75 -3.37 -20.63
CA GLU A 99 10.09 -2.21 -21.26
C GLU A 99 9.72 -2.51 -22.70
N ASP A 100 10.62 -3.14 -23.45
CA ASP A 100 10.39 -3.55 -24.84
C ASP A 100 9.31 -4.66 -24.93
N ALA A 101 9.37 -5.66 -24.04
CA ALA A 101 8.38 -6.75 -23.98
C ALA A 101 6.98 -6.24 -23.58
N PHE A 102 6.91 -5.30 -22.61
CA PHE A 102 5.69 -4.67 -22.18
C PHE A 102 5.09 -3.81 -23.29
N GLY A 103 5.92 -3.00 -23.96
CA GLY A 103 5.52 -2.20 -25.13
C GLY A 103 5.06 -3.06 -26.30
N HIS A 104 5.75 -4.16 -26.59
CA HIS A 104 5.35 -5.10 -27.63
C HIS A 104 4.00 -5.77 -27.30
N TRP A 105 3.81 -6.23 -26.09
CA TRP A 105 2.57 -6.86 -25.66
C TRP A 105 1.36 -5.91 -25.73
N PHE A 106 1.54 -4.62 -25.35
CA PHE A 106 0.50 -3.60 -25.46
C PHE A 106 0.11 -3.32 -26.91
N ASN A 107 1.08 -3.32 -27.82
CA ASN A 107 0.84 -3.00 -29.24
C ASN A 107 0.24 -4.16 -30.04
N THR A 108 0.34 -5.39 -29.56
CA THR A 108 -0.05 -6.59 -30.32
C THR A 108 -1.38 -7.21 -29.86
N THR A 109 -1.90 -6.84 -28.70
CA THR A 109 -3.12 -7.44 -28.15
C THR A 109 -4.35 -6.66 -28.59
N LYS A 110 -5.26 -7.27 -29.38
CA LYS A 110 -6.59 -6.72 -29.62
C LYS A 110 -7.32 -6.62 -28.27
N GLY A 111 -7.71 -5.40 -27.87
CA GLY A 111 -8.24 -5.13 -26.53
C GLY A 111 -7.12 -4.91 -25.52
N ALA A 112 -6.15 -4.04 -25.89
CA ALA A 112 -5.04 -3.68 -25.04
C ALA A 112 -5.51 -3.43 -23.60
N PRO A 113 -4.86 -4.05 -22.62
CA PRO A 113 -5.20 -3.83 -21.22
C PRO A 113 -5.09 -2.34 -20.89
N LYS A 114 -6.03 -1.83 -20.11
CA LYS A 114 -6.04 -0.43 -19.67
C LYS A 114 -4.83 -0.17 -18.79
N ILE A 115 -4.04 0.83 -19.14
CA ILE A 115 -3.01 1.36 -18.25
C ILE A 115 -3.59 2.55 -17.50
N VAL A 116 -3.37 2.57 -16.19
CA VAL A 116 -3.71 3.70 -15.32
C VAL A 116 -2.43 4.24 -14.70
N GLU A 117 -2.18 5.52 -14.94
CA GLU A 117 -1.08 6.24 -14.31
C GLU A 117 -1.51 6.79 -12.95
N VAL A 118 -0.73 6.50 -11.93
CA VAL A 118 -0.99 6.94 -10.56
C VAL A 118 0.19 7.75 -10.04
N HIS A 119 -0.01 9.04 -9.83
CA HIS A 119 0.94 9.89 -9.12
C HIS A 119 0.78 9.70 -7.61
N LYS A 120 1.91 9.66 -6.90
CA LYS A 120 1.95 9.37 -5.46
C LYS A 120 2.88 10.31 -4.73
N THR A 121 2.38 10.82 -3.61
CA THR A 121 3.21 11.45 -2.59
C THR A 121 2.89 10.75 -1.27
N ARG A 122 3.88 10.16 -0.62
CA ARG A 122 3.65 9.30 0.55
C ARG A 122 4.51 9.69 1.74
N CYS A 123 3.93 9.56 2.92
CA CYS A 123 4.63 9.54 4.19
C CYS A 123 4.68 8.10 4.70
N LEU A 124 5.85 7.64 5.10
CA LEU A 124 6.12 6.27 5.52
C LEU A 124 6.68 6.28 6.93
N ARG A 125 6.07 5.49 7.82
CA ARG A 125 6.61 5.15 9.14
C ARG A 125 6.93 3.66 9.16
N LYS A 126 8.15 3.33 9.56
CA LYS A 126 8.67 1.96 9.55
C LYS A 126 8.91 1.48 10.96
N VAL A 127 8.53 0.26 11.25
CA VAL A 127 8.73 -0.37 12.55
C VAL A 127 9.48 -1.69 12.42
N ARG A 128 10.37 -1.95 13.36
CA ARG A 128 10.93 -3.28 13.59
C ARG A 128 10.04 -4.03 14.57
N ILE A 129 9.72 -5.26 14.23
CA ILE A 129 8.99 -6.19 15.11
C ILE A 129 10.00 -7.22 15.60
N SER A 130 10.14 -7.32 16.91
CA SER A 130 11.07 -8.25 17.54
C SER A 130 10.31 -9.18 18.49
N PRO A 131 10.57 -10.50 18.46
CA PRO A 131 9.94 -11.43 19.41
C PRO A 131 10.35 -11.17 20.87
N PHE A 132 11.40 -10.37 21.08
CA PHE A 132 11.90 -10.01 22.40
C PHE A 132 11.40 -8.63 22.90
N ALA A 133 10.67 -7.89 22.07
CA ALA A 133 10.13 -6.58 22.45
C ALA A 133 8.59 -6.64 22.51
N PRO A 134 7.97 -6.15 23.57
CA PRO A 134 6.50 -6.25 23.76
C PRO A 134 5.73 -5.33 22.78
N LYS A 135 6.42 -4.39 22.15
CA LYS A 135 5.82 -3.46 21.17
C LYS A 135 6.77 -3.26 19.99
N PRO A 136 6.21 -2.99 18.79
CA PRO A 136 6.99 -2.57 17.64
C PRO A 136 7.83 -1.32 17.95
N ILE A 137 9.06 -1.27 17.44
CA ILE A 137 10.00 -0.17 17.62
C ILE A 137 10.10 0.61 16.31
N GLU A 138 9.76 1.89 16.34
CA GLU A 138 9.90 2.75 15.16
C GLU A 138 11.38 2.94 14.80
N VAL A 139 11.67 2.87 13.51
CA VAL A 139 13.02 3.03 12.96
C VAL A 139 12.97 3.99 11.77
N ASP A 140 14.12 4.55 11.41
CA ASP A 140 14.22 5.37 10.20
C ASP A 140 13.74 4.57 8.96
N ALA A 141 13.04 5.22 8.04
CA ALA A 141 12.47 4.59 6.86
C ALA A 141 13.50 3.86 5.97
N LYS A 142 14.77 4.30 6.02
CA LYS A 142 15.88 3.68 5.28
C LYS A 142 16.56 2.55 6.03
N THR A 143 16.26 2.34 7.31
CA THR A 143 16.88 1.27 8.11
C THR A 143 16.51 -0.10 7.53
N PRO A 144 17.46 -0.96 7.16
CA PRO A 144 17.16 -2.34 6.78
C PRO A 144 16.57 -3.10 7.97
N ILE A 145 15.50 -3.85 7.72
CA ILE A 145 14.89 -4.73 8.72
C ILE A 145 14.45 -6.04 8.05
N ASP A 146 14.69 -7.15 8.73
CA ASP A 146 14.29 -8.48 8.26
C ASP A 146 12.86 -8.82 8.67
N ARG A 147 12.41 -8.28 9.81
CA ARG A 147 11.06 -8.45 10.33
C ARG A 147 10.51 -7.13 10.81
N GLY A 148 9.35 -6.76 10.29
CA GLY A 148 8.74 -5.49 10.67
C GLY A 148 7.53 -5.12 9.85
N GLY A 149 7.19 -3.84 9.90
CA GLY A 149 6.07 -3.31 9.16
C GLY A 149 6.26 -1.85 8.78
N ALA A 150 5.34 -1.37 7.99
CA ALA A 150 5.25 0.02 7.60
C ALA A 150 3.79 0.50 7.64
N LEU A 151 3.59 1.69 8.21
CA LEU A 151 2.41 2.52 8.00
C LEU A 151 2.71 3.46 6.85
N GLU A 152 1.84 3.50 5.86
CA GLU A 152 1.92 4.41 4.72
C GLU A 152 0.63 5.24 4.61
N VAL A 153 0.75 6.56 4.59
CA VAL A 153 -0.30 7.48 4.15
C VAL A 153 0.14 8.07 2.82
N THR A 154 -0.72 7.96 1.79
CA THR A 154 -0.37 8.36 0.43
C THR A 154 -1.42 9.28 -0.17
N ASP A 155 -1.01 10.46 -0.64
CA ASP A 155 -1.78 11.28 -1.58
C ASP A 155 -1.67 10.67 -2.97
N LEU A 156 -2.81 10.38 -3.58
CA LEU A 156 -2.93 9.70 -4.87
C LEU A 156 -3.65 10.59 -5.87
N ARG A 157 -3.17 10.57 -7.12
CA ARG A 157 -3.85 11.25 -8.24
C ARG A 157 -3.92 10.35 -9.44
N VAL A 158 -5.13 10.22 -9.99
CA VAL A 158 -5.45 9.47 -11.20
C VAL A 158 -6.24 10.40 -12.12
N GLY A 159 -5.60 10.90 -13.17
CA GLY A 159 -6.18 11.95 -13.99
C GLY A 159 -6.52 13.19 -13.15
N ALA A 160 -7.77 13.61 -13.17
CA ALA A 160 -8.28 14.74 -12.39
C ALA A 160 -8.74 14.36 -10.97
N GLN A 161 -8.81 13.06 -10.66
CA GLN A 161 -9.29 12.59 -9.37
C GLN A 161 -8.16 12.51 -8.34
N ALA A 162 -8.48 12.85 -7.09
CA ALA A 162 -7.56 12.77 -5.97
C ALA A 162 -8.12 11.83 -4.89
N PHE A 163 -7.25 11.07 -4.26
CA PHE A 163 -7.59 10.12 -3.20
C PHE A 163 -6.49 10.13 -2.14
N THR A 164 -6.85 9.64 -0.96
CA THR A 164 -5.88 9.35 0.10
C THR A 164 -5.94 7.87 0.41
N SER A 165 -4.80 7.17 0.44
CA SER A 165 -4.75 5.81 0.98
C SER A 165 -4.02 5.75 2.31
N VAL A 166 -4.54 4.91 3.20
CA VAL A 166 -3.90 4.50 4.45
C VAL A 166 -3.61 3.02 4.34
N ALA A 167 -2.38 2.60 4.60
CA ALA A 167 -2.00 1.19 4.52
C ALA A 167 -1.06 0.79 5.64
N PHE A 168 -1.23 -0.43 6.09
CA PHE A 168 -0.28 -1.15 6.92
C PHE A 168 0.21 -2.37 6.16
N GLU A 169 1.51 -2.57 6.15
CA GLU A 169 2.17 -3.73 5.55
C GLU A 169 3.16 -4.30 6.56
N ALA A 170 3.16 -5.61 6.78
CA ALA A 170 4.14 -6.28 7.62
C ALA A 170 4.74 -7.51 6.92
N PHE A 171 5.98 -7.80 7.21
CA PHE A 171 6.78 -8.86 6.61
C PHE A 171 7.82 -9.43 7.58
N PRO A 172 8.27 -10.70 7.37
CA PRO A 172 7.73 -11.70 6.45
C PRO A 172 6.42 -12.30 6.97
N THR A 173 5.68 -13.02 6.13
CA THR A 173 4.45 -13.71 6.52
C THR A 173 4.77 -15.08 7.11
N ASP A 174 5.21 -15.13 8.35
CA ASP A 174 5.36 -16.37 9.13
C ASP A 174 4.16 -16.60 10.08
N SER A 175 4.18 -17.70 10.83
CA SER A 175 3.08 -18.09 11.73
C SER A 175 2.80 -17.10 12.87
N GLY A 176 3.77 -16.30 13.27
CA GLY A 176 3.63 -15.27 14.32
C GLY A 176 3.19 -13.92 13.77
N MET A 177 3.34 -13.69 12.46
CA MET A 177 3.13 -12.36 11.88
C MET A 177 1.71 -11.84 12.05
N HIS A 178 0.70 -12.69 12.04
CA HIS A 178 -0.69 -12.24 12.18
C HIS A 178 -0.95 -11.50 13.50
N ASN A 179 -0.47 -12.04 14.61
CA ASN A 179 -0.62 -11.39 15.92
C ASN A 179 0.21 -10.11 15.99
N ASP A 180 1.45 -10.16 15.49
CA ASP A 180 2.34 -9.00 15.46
C ASP A 180 1.77 -7.88 14.60
N PHE A 181 1.15 -8.24 13.46
CA PHE A 181 0.47 -7.29 12.57
C PHE A 181 -0.70 -6.60 13.29
N THR A 182 -1.53 -7.36 14.00
CA THR A 182 -2.68 -6.81 14.73
C THR A 182 -2.21 -5.84 15.83
N VAL A 183 -1.17 -6.21 16.59
CA VAL A 183 -0.57 -5.34 17.60
C VAL A 183 0.00 -4.06 16.98
N PHE A 184 0.70 -4.20 15.86
CA PHE A 184 1.26 -3.06 15.12
C PHE A 184 0.16 -2.11 14.63
N VAL A 185 -0.87 -2.63 13.97
CA VAL A 185 -1.98 -1.82 13.43
C VAL A 185 -2.72 -1.11 14.54
N ASN A 186 -3.11 -1.82 15.62
CA ASN A 186 -3.82 -1.24 16.76
C ASN A 186 -3.00 -0.13 17.42
N GLY A 187 -1.70 -0.35 17.65
CA GLY A 187 -0.84 0.64 18.31
C GLY A 187 -0.71 1.99 17.56
N PHE A 188 -1.00 1.99 16.26
CA PHE A 188 -1.10 3.23 15.48
C PHE A 188 -2.51 3.76 15.41
N LEU A 189 -3.51 2.90 15.16
CA LEU A 189 -4.89 3.33 14.95
C LEU A 189 -5.55 3.90 16.21
N GLU A 190 -5.21 3.41 17.40
CA GLU A 190 -5.71 3.97 18.67
C GLU A 190 -5.35 5.44 18.88
N LYS A 191 -4.38 5.97 18.11
CA LYS A 191 -4.00 7.39 18.11
C LYS A 191 -4.68 8.19 17.01
N LEU A 192 -5.35 7.52 16.06
CA LEU A 192 -6.05 8.17 14.96
C LEU A 192 -7.40 8.67 15.46
N SER A 193 -7.66 9.96 15.31
CA SER A 193 -8.93 10.60 15.63
C SER A 193 -9.48 11.38 14.45
N GLY A 194 -10.79 11.51 14.37
CA GLY A 194 -11.47 12.31 13.36
C GLY A 194 -11.71 11.60 12.01
N VAL A 195 -11.09 10.45 11.79
CA VAL A 195 -11.34 9.61 10.60
C VAL A 195 -11.69 8.19 11.02
N LYS A 196 -12.72 7.64 10.44
CA LYS A 196 -13.08 6.23 10.63
C LYS A 196 -12.73 5.44 9.37
N LEU A 197 -11.81 4.49 9.50
CA LEU A 197 -11.47 3.54 8.46
C LEU A 197 -12.41 2.34 8.56
N THR A 198 -13.16 2.07 7.49
CA THR A 198 -14.23 1.07 7.49
C THR A 198 -14.00 0.01 6.42
N ASP A 199 -14.69 -1.12 6.54
CA ASP A 199 -14.66 -2.18 5.52
C ASP A 199 -15.10 -1.68 4.13
N ALA A 200 -16.05 -0.73 4.08
CA ALA A 200 -16.55 -0.18 2.83
C ALA A 200 -15.49 0.51 1.96
N ASN A 201 -14.48 1.11 2.59
CA ASN A 201 -13.35 1.74 1.88
C ASN A 201 -12.05 0.93 1.95
N SER A 202 -12.11 -0.30 2.49
CA SER A 202 -10.98 -1.20 2.55
C SER A 202 -10.95 -2.15 1.35
N MET A 203 -9.88 -2.07 0.58
CA MET A 203 -9.70 -2.92 -0.60
C MET A 203 -8.23 -2.98 -1.03
N SER A 204 -7.91 -3.97 -1.84
CA SER A 204 -6.60 -4.07 -2.49
C SER A 204 -6.40 -2.97 -3.53
N TYR A 205 -5.13 -2.72 -3.89
CA TYR A 205 -4.81 -1.75 -4.94
C TYR A 205 -5.42 -2.14 -6.30
N PRO A 206 -5.37 -3.42 -6.76
CA PRO A 206 -6.04 -3.83 -7.99
C PRO A 206 -7.55 -3.60 -7.96
N ALA A 207 -8.22 -3.94 -6.84
CA ALA A 207 -9.66 -3.72 -6.68
C ALA A 207 -10.02 -2.23 -6.75
N TRP A 208 -9.24 -1.37 -6.08
CA TRP A 208 -9.44 0.07 -6.14
C TRP A 208 -9.29 0.62 -7.56
N LEU A 209 -8.24 0.22 -8.27
CA LEU A 209 -8.04 0.68 -9.65
C LEU A 209 -9.18 0.26 -10.59
N GLN A 210 -9.76 -0.91 -10.39
CA GLN A 210 -10.93 -1.36 -11.16
C GLN A 210 -12.18 -0.53 -10.84
N SER A 211 -12.34 -0.06 -9.60
CA SER A 211 -13.49 0.78 -9.21
C SER A 211 -13.47 2.19 -9.84
N LEU A 212 -12.35 2.59 -10.41
CA LEU A 212 -12.22 3.88 -11.10
C LEU A 212 -12.73 3.87 -12.55
N GLY A 213 -13.20 2.74 -13.06
CA GLY A 213 -13.82 2.57 -14.39
C GLY A 213 -12.83 2.14 -15.47
#